data_04adeaeaea0d2f38d91036078cd9b7e9
#
_entry.id   04adeaeaea0d2f38d91036078cd9b7e9
#
_cell.length_a   1.000
_cell.length_b   1.000
_cell.length_c   1.000
_cell.angle_alpha   90.00
_cell.angle_beta   90.00
_cell.angle_gamma   90.00
#
_symmetry.space_group_name_H-M   'P 1'
#
loop_
_entity.id
_entity.type
_entity.pdbx_description
1 polymer ?
#
loop_
_entity_poly.entity_id
_entity_poly.type
_entity_poly.pdbx_seq_one_letter_code
_entity_poly.pdbx_strand_id
1 'polypeptide(L)'
;MVAWIMDAARLNEYTDEMSEALDIEDVDRPSAERSNQVVVEVEGAGWCQTDNHIIEGMWTDYVEQRLPMTLGHENAGKVVEVGSEVETVGVGDKVICHPVMTCGTCRPCRLGEDMHCENLSFPGLTTDGGFAEYLLTSDRAVIPLPEGADTTTIAPHADAGITAYHAVKKASKELNPGDTAVVMGVGGSAISASSVSIQ
;
A
#
# COMPACT_ATOMS: atom_id res chain seq x y z
N MET A 1 6.53 -18.10 23.80
CA MET A 1 5.47 -17.46 23.01
C MET A 1 5.11 -18.45 21.91
N VAL A 2 3.84 -18.71 21.69
CA VAL A 2 3.41 -19.51 20.53
C VAL A 2 3.56 -18.58 19.33
N ALA A 3 4.44 -18.91 18.39
CA ALA A 3 4.51 -18.17 17.12
C ALA A 3 3.17 -18.37 16.40
N TRP A 4 2.50 -17.28 16.11
CA TRP A 4 1.31 -17.31 15.27
C TRP A 4 1.78 -17.30 13.83
N ILE A 5 1.37 -18.30 13.07
CA ILE A 5 1.72 -18.49 11.66
C ILE A 5 0.58 -17.93 10.82
N MET A 6 0.90 -17.40 9.64
CA MET A 6 -0.04 -16.93 8.64
C MET A 6 0.37 -17.39 7.25
N ASP A 7 -0.61 -17.51 6.36
CA ASP A 7 -0.37 -17.71 4.93
C ASP A 7 0.09 -16.43 4.26
N ALA A 8 1.12 -16.52 3.42
CA ALA A 8 1.60 -15.40 2.61
C ALA A 8 2.04 -15.87 1.20
N ALA A 9 1.71 -15.07 0.18
CA ALA A 9 2.19 -15.28 -1.17
C ALA A 9 3.57 -14.64 -1.33
N ARG A 10 4.59 -15.47 -1.47
CA ARG A 10 6.02 -15.09 -1.44
C ARG A 10 6.66 -15.15 -2.82
N LEU A 11 7.42 -14.12 -3.14
CA LEU A 11 8.36 -14.14 -4.26
C LEU A 11 9.70 -14.68 -3.74
N ASN A 12 10.11 -15.85 -4.21
CA ASN A 12 11.34 -16.52 -3.80
C ASN A 12 12.52 -16.19 -4.73
N GLU A 13 12.24 -16.02 -6.02
CA GLU A 13 13.22 -15.65 -7.05
C GLU A 13 12.55 -14.82 -8.15
N TYR A 14 13.33 -14.00 -8.84
CA TYR A 14 12.81 -13.22 -9.98
C TYR A 14 12.55 -14.15 -11.16
N THR A 15 11.44 -13.91 -11.88
CA THR A 15 11.03 -14.74 -13.02
C THR A 15 10.23 -13.97 -14.05
N ASP A 16 10.28 -14.39 -15.30
CA ASP A 16 9.38 -13.91 -16.36
C ASP A 16 8.07 -14.74 -16.44
N GLU A 17 7.99 -15.85 -15.66
CA GLU A 17 6.84 -16.77 -15.66
C GLU A 17 5.84 -16.38 -14.54
N MET A 18 4.92 -15.45 -14.84
CA MET A 18 3.97 -14.91 -13.88
C MET A 18 3.06 -15.93 -13.20
N SER A 19 2.72 -17.04 -13.90
CA SER A 19 1.80 -18.05 -13.39
C SER A 19 2.34 -18.88 -12.23
N GLU A 20 3.66 -18.88 -12.03
CA GLU A 20 4.36 -19.66 -11.00
C GLU A 20 5.29 -18.77 -10.15
N ALA A 21 5.05 -17.46 -10.18
CA ALA A 21 5.96 -16.49 -9.56
C ALA A 21 5.87 -16.45 -8.02
N LEU A 22 4.71 -16.78 -7.46
CA LEU A 22 4.47 -16.69 -6.02
C LEU A 22 4.12 -18.06 -5.45
N ASP A 23 4.79 -18.40 -4.35
CA ASP A 23 4.47 -19.57 -3.54
C ASP A 23 3.66 -19.16 -2.30
N ILE A 24 2.67 -19.98 -1.94
CA ILE A 24 1.99 -19.80 -0.64
C ILE A 24 2.81 -20.51 0.42
N GLU A 25 3.25 -19.74 1.40
CA GLU A 25 4.10 -20.21 2.48
C GLU A 25 3.56 -19.82 3.86
N ASP A 26 3.82 -20.67 4.84
CA ASP A 26 3.64 -20.36 6.24
C ASP A 26 4.75 -19.43 6.72
N VAL A 27 4.40 -18.24 7.18
CA VAL A 27 5.33 -17.25 7.74
C VAL A 27 4.89 -16.80 9.12
N ASP A 28 5.80 -16.21 9.88
CA ASP A 28 5.46 -15.63 11.18
C ASP A 28 4.50 -14.43 11.00
N ARG A 29 3.35 -14.48 11.71
CA ARG A 29 2.43 -13.32 11.74
C ARG A 29 3.13 -12.13 12.39
N PRO A 30 3.08 -10.94 11.77
CA PRO A 30 3.66 -9.74 12.37
C PRO A 30 2.94 -9.32 13.65
N SER A 31 3.67 -8.64 14.53
CA SER A 31 3.16 -8.00 15.74
C SER A 31 3.56 -6.52 15.82
N ALA A 32 2.77 -5.72 16.52
CA ALA A 32 3.04 -4.29 16.74
C ALA A 32 4.09 -4.11 17.86
N GLU A 33 5.38 -4.34 17.53
CA GLU A 33 6.48 -4.24 18.50
C GLU A 33 6.88 -2.79 18.83
N ARG A 34 6.62 -1.86 17.91
CA ARG A 34 6.89 -0.42 18.10
C ARG A 34 5.61 0.32 18.43
N SER A 35 5.77 1.40 19.20
CA SER A 35 4.64 2.18 19.72
C SER A 35 3.71 2.77 18.66
N ASN A 36 4.19 2.97 17.44
CA ASN A 36 3.43 3.55 16.32
C ASN A 36 3.04 2.52 15.24
N GLN A 37 3.21 1.23 15.49
CA GLN A 37 2.87 0.19 14.53
C GLN A 37 1.39 -0.22 14.62
N VAL A 38 0.88 -0.68 13.49
CA VAL A 38 -0.48 -1.20 13.35
C VAL A 38 -0.40 -2.51 12.57
N VAL A 39 -1.09 -3.55 13.06
CA VAL A 39 -1.29 -4.79 12.31
C VAL A 39 -2.71 -4.81 11.76
N VAL A 40 -2.82 -5.03 10.47
CA VAL A 40 -4.08 -5.09 9.73
C VAL A 40 -4.31 -6.53 9.26
N GLU A 41 -5.47 -7.10 9.59
CA GLU A 41 -6.00 -8.29 8.92
C GLU A 41 -6.46 -7.87 7.52
N VAL A 42 -5.80 -8.38 6.49
CA VAL A 42 -6.03 -7.98 5.11
C VAL A 42 -7.31 -8.62 4.59
N GLU A 43 -8.30 -7.80 4.24
CA GLU A 43 -9.57 -8.25 3.63
C GLU A 43 -9.56 -8.05 2.11
N GLY A 44 -8.72 -7.15 1.61
CA GLY A 44 -8.52 -6.87 0.19
C GLY A 44 -7.10 -6.43 -0.11
N ALA A 45 -6.54 -6.98 -1.18
CA ALA A 45 -5.22 -6.59 -1.73
C ALA A 45 -5.32 -6.47 -3.25
N GLY A 46 -4.98 -5.29 -3.79
CA GLY A 46 -4.97 -5.05 -5.23
C GLY A 46 -3.69 -5.57 -5.88
N TRP A 47 -3.82 -6.06 -7.10
CA TRP A 47 -2.68 -6.41 -7.96
C TRP A 47 -2.35 -5.23 -8.88
N CYS A 48 -1.15 -4.71 -8.76
CA CYS A 48 -0.66 -3.59 -9.55
C CYS A 48 0.36 -4.04 -10.60
N GLN A 49 0.55 -3.25 -11.65
CA GLN A 49 1.63 -3.50 -12.61
C GLN A 49 3.02 -3.46 -11.95
N THR A 50 3.16 -2.73 -10.86
CA THR A 50 4.39 -2.71 -10.06
C THR A 50 4.74 -4.09 -9.50
N ASP A 51 3.75 -4.91 -9.11
CA ASP A 51 4.02 -6.28 -8.65
C ASP A 51 4.63 -7.14 -9.76
N ASN A 52 4.16 -7.00 -11.02
CA ASN A 52 4.79 -7.65 -12.17
C ASN A 52 6.23 -7.20 -12.35
N HIS A 53 6.50 -5.90 -12.30
CA HIS A 53 7.85 -5.36 -12.42
C HIS A 53 8.79 -5.82 -11.30
N ILE A 54 8.26 -6.06 -10.09
CA ILE A 54 9.03 -6.63 -8.98
C ILE A 54 9.37 -8.09 -9.28
N ILE A 55 8.39 -8.88 -9.73
CA ILE A 55 8.57 -10.29 -10.10
C ILE A 55 9.63 -10.44 -11.18
N GLU A 56 9.61 -9.57 -12.19
CA GLU A 56 10.59 -9.51 -13.30
C GLU A 56 11.98 -8.97 -12.86
N GLY A 57 12.11 -8.52 -11.61
CA GLY A 57 13.37 -7.97 -11.08
C GLY A 57 13.73 -6.57 -11.60
N MET A 58 12.79 -5.84 -12.23
CA MET A 58 13.04 -4.52 -12.82
C MET A 58 13.43 -3.44 -11.80
N TRP A 59 13.14 -3.66 -10.51
CA TRP A 59 13.45 -2.71 -9.43
C TRP A 59 14.80 -2.94 -8.75
N THR A 60 15.54 -4.00 -9.09
CA THR A 60 16.79 -4.40 -8.42
C THR A 60 17.88 -3.34 -8.48
N ASP A 61 17.94 -2.53 -9.54
CA ASP A 61 18.91 -1.45 -9.70
C ASP A 61 18.54 -0.17 -8.91
N TYR A 62 17.30 -0.07 -8.43
CA TYR A 62 16.75 1.15 -7.81
C TYR A 62 16.47 0.98 -6.32
N VAL A 63 16.14 -0.23 -5.91
CA VAL A 63 15.70 -0.54 -4.54
C VAL A 63 16.34 -1.83 -4.06
N GLU A 64 16.88 -1.83 -2.84
CA GLU A 64 17.34 -3.07 -2.20
C GLU A 64 16.14 -3.93 -1.82
N GLN A 65 15.89 -4.97 -2.61
CA GLN A 65 14.88 -5.99 -2.35
C GLN A 65 15.53 -7.22 -1.73
N ARG A 66 14.86 -7.79 -0.72
CA ARG A 66 15.35 -8.98 -0.01
C ARG A 66 14.40 -10.13 -0.23
N LEU A 67 14.76 -11.04 -1.13
CA LEU A 67 14.02 -12.27 -1.33
C LEU A 67 14.40 -13.33 -0.25
N PRO A 68 13.46 -14.18 0.19
CA PRO A 68 12.06 -14.19 -0.20
C PRO A 68 11.25 -13.03 0.42
N MET A 69 10.26 -12.50 -0.32
CA MET A 69 9.46 -11.34 0.10
C MET A 69 7.98 -11.54 -0.25
N THR A 70 7.09 -11.09 0.64
CA THR A 70 5.66 -10.99 0.37
C THR A 70 5.37 -9.71 -0.41
N LEU A 71 4.71 -9.82 -1.57
CA LEU A 71 4.32 -8.66 -2.38
C LEU A 71 2.98 -8.06 -1.91
N GLY A 72 2.44 -7.12 -2.69
CA GLY A 72 1.14 -6.48 -2.45
C GLY A 72 1.24 -5.19 -1.64
N HIS A 73 1.00 -4.07 -2.32
CA HIS A 73 1.08 -2.72 -1.74
C HIS A 73 -0.24 -1.96 -1.77
N GLU A 74 -1.29 -2.51 -2.36
CA GLU A 74 -2.65 -1.94 -2.42
C GLU A 74 -3.57 -2.66 -1.43
N ASN A 75 -3.56 -2.26 -0.15
CA ASN A 75 -4.18 -3.04 0.92
C ASN A 75 -5.28 -2.29 1.65
N ALA A 76 -6.33 -3.02 2.01
CA ALA A 76 -7.35 -2.58 2.96
C ALA A 76 -7.80 -3.76 3.82
N GLY A 77 -8.28 -3.46 5.02
CA GLY A 77 -8.69 -4.50 5.95
C GLY A 77 -9.10 -3.95 7.30
N LYS A 78 -8.95 -4.77 8.31
CA LYS A 78 -9.38 -4.48 9.68
C LYS A 78 -8.18 -4.44 10.62
N VAL A 79 -8.10 -3.43 11.46
CA VAL A 79 -7.07 -3.31 12.49
C VAL A 79 -7.27 -4.41 13.54
N VAL A 80 -6.23 -5.19 13.82
CA VAL A 80 -6.25 -6.28 14.81
C VAL A 80 -5.28 -6.06 15.96
N GLU A 81 -4.27 -5.19 15.78
CA GLU A 81 -3.31 -4.85 16.82
C GLU A 81 -2.78 -3.43 16.60
N VAL A 82 -2.55 -2.69 17.68
CA VAL A 82 -2.01 -1.33 17.65
C VAL A 82 -0.92 -1.15 18.70
N GLY A 83 0.10 -0.40 18.35
CA GLY A 83 1.13 0.02 19.28
C GLY A 83 0.62 1.06 20.29
N SER A 84 1.37 1.26 21.35
CA SER A 84 0.94 2.05 22.52
C SER A 84 0.74 3.55 22.29
N GLU A 85 1.27 4.11 21.19
CA GLU A 85 1.14 5.53 20.82
C GLU A 85 0.18 5.75 19.62
N VAL A 86 -0.49 4.70 19.15
CA VAL A 86 -1.47 4.82 18.07
C VAL A 86 -2.77 5.39 18.62
N GLU A 87 -3.17 6.56 18.13
CA GLU A 87 -4.39 7.27 18.54
C GLU A 87 -5.37 7.45 17.37
N THR A 88 -4.93 7.20 16.13
CA THR A 88 -5.73 7.48 14.92
C THR A 88 -6.76 6.40 14.61
N VAL A 89 -6.49 5.18 15.04
CA VAL A 89 -7.32 3.98 14.80
C VAL A 89 -7.28 3.05 16.01
N GLY A 90 -8.31 2.23 16.17
CA GLY A 90 -8.42 1.20 17.21
C GLY A 90 -8.64 -0.20 16.61
N VAL A 91 -8.45 -1.22 17.45
CA VAL A 91 -8.75 -2.61 17.08
C VAL A 91 -10.23 -2.72 16.69
N GLY A 92 -10.47 -3.26 15.50
CA GLY A 92 -11.81 -3.40 14.92
C GLY A 92 -12.12 -2.39 13.82
N ASP A 93 -11.37 -1.29 13.72
CA ASP A 93 -11.58 -0.28 12.67
C ASP A 93 -11.20 -0.82 11.31
N LYS A 94 -12.01 -0.49 10.30
CA LYS A 94 -11.68 -0.72 8.90
C LYS A 94 -10.80 0.39 8.38
N VAL A 95 -9.75 0.02 7.65
CA VAL A 95 -8.75 0.95 7.12
C VAL A 95 -8.38 0.63 5.69
N ILE A 96 -7.96 1.65 4.96
CA ILE A 96 -7.13 1.51 3.76
C ILE A 96 -5.70 1.90 4.12
N CYS A 97 -4.74 1.16 3.60
CA CYS A 97 -3.33 1.34 3.93
C CYS A 97 -2.62 2.12 2.83
N HIS A 98 -2.13 3.31 3.15
CA HIS A 98 -1.22 4.02 2.26
C HIS A 98 0.03 3.15 2.03
N PRO A 99 0.48 2.96 0.78
CA PRO A 99 1.57 2.02 0.49
C PRO A 99 2.92 2.44 1.08
N VAL A 100 3.06 3.70 1.49
CA VAL A 100 4.33 4.23 1.99
C VAL A 100 4.23 4.51 3.48
N MET A 101 5.12 3.87 4.25
CA MET A 101 5.33 4.20 5.66
C MET A 101 6.40 5.26 5.79
N THR A 102 6.11 6.36 6.49
CA THR A 102 7.00 7.50 6.66
C THR A 102 7.28 7.80 8.11
N CYS A 103 8.47 8.35 8.41
CA CYS A 103 8.89 8.58 9.79
C CYS A 103 8.23 9.79 10.48
N GLY A 104 7.63 10.72 9.74
CA GLY A 104 6.99 11.92 10.27
C GLY A 104 7.95 12.98 10.86
N THR A 105 9.23 12.67 11.02
CA THR A 105 10.19 13.50 11.79
C THR A 105 11.30 14.10 10.96
N CYS A 106 11.66 13.54 9.80
CA CYS A 106 12.67 14.09 8.90
C CYS A 106 12.19 15.39 8.24
N ARG A 107 13.10 16.11 7.61
CA ARG A 107 12.77 17.41 7.00
C ARG A 107 11.66 17.32 5.96
N PRO A 108 11.67 16.40 4.98
CA PRO A 108 10.58 16.25 4.02
C PRO A 108 9.22 16.00 4.69
N CYS A 109 9.15 15.07 5.66
CA CYS A 109 7.90 14.79 6.37
C CYS A 109 7.35 16.01 7.11
N ARG A 110 8.21 16.83 7.72
CA ARG A 110 7.80 18.06 8.41
C ARG A 110 7.31 19.15 7.46
N LEU A 111 7.66 19.06 6.18
CA LEU A 111 7.19 19.95 5.12
C LEU A 111 5.93 19.43 4.43
N GLY A 112 5.42 18.24 4.79
CA GLY A 112 4.31 17.59 4.12
C GLY A 112 4.68 16.93 2.78
N GLU A 113 5.97 16.70 2.57
CA GLU A 113 6.54 16.02 1.40
C GLU A 113 6.93 14.59 1.74
N ASP A 114 5.99 13.84 2.31
CA ASP A 114 6.22 12.50 2.87
C ASP A 114 6.79 11.50 1.86
N MET A 115 6.51 11.65 0.56
CA MET A 115 7.08 10.83 -0.51
C MET A 115 8.61 10.93 -0.62
N HIS A 116 9.20 11.96 -0.02
CA HIS A 116 10.64 12.17 0.06
C HIS A 116 11.20 11.83 1.45
N CYS A 117 10.51 11.01 2.22
CA CYS A 117 10.94 10.60 3.55
C CYS A 117 12.32 9.91 3.50
N GLU A 118 13.26 10.37 4.35
CA GLU A 118 14.61 9.82 4.42
C GLU A 118 14.65 8.40 5.03
N ASN A 119 13.58 8.00 5.74
CA ASN A 119 13.42 6.68 6.36
C ASN A 119 12.14 6.01 5.84
N LEU A 120 11.96 6.05 4.53
CA LEU A 120 10.80 5.47 3.87
C LEU A 120 10.89 3.95 3.89
N SER A 121 9.75 3.30 4.17
CA SER A 121 9.53 1.87 3.99
C SER A 121 8.27 1.66 3.14
N PHE A 122 8.32 0.68 2.26
CA PHE A 122 7.27 0.42 1.29
C PHE A 122 6.89 -1.07 1.35
N PRO A 123 5.85 -1.45 2.12
CA PRO A 123 5.34 -2.82 2.12
C PRO A 123 5.00 -3.32 0.73
N GLY A 124 5.48 -4.52 0.40
CA GLY A 124 5.35 -5.10 -0.94
C GLY A 124 6.45 -4.70 -1.92
N LEU A 125 7.40 -3.82 -1.51
CA LEU A 125 8.55 -3.42 -2.34
C LEU A 125 9.87 -3.48 -1.57
N THR A 126 9.93 -2.94 -0.35
CA THR A 126 11.14 -2.93 0.50
C THR A 126 11.00 -3.77 1.77
N THR A 127 9.77 -4.09 2.14
CA THR A 127 9.41 -4.96 3.27
C THR A 127 8.23 -5.83 2.86
N ASP A 128 7.92 -6.86 3.64
CA ASP A 128 6.78 -7.72 3.39
C ASP A 128 5.48 -6.92 3.27
N GLY A 129 4.70 -7.24 2.24
CA GLY A 129 3.45 -6.59 1.85
C GLY A 129 2.21 -7.36 2.26
N GLY A 130 1.08 -7.03 1.63
CA GLY A 130 -0.24 -7.52 2.03
C GLY A 130 -0.81 -8.66 1.19
N PHE A 131 -0.04 -9.32 0.33
CA PHE A 131 -0.45 -10.62 -0.21
C PHE A 131 -0.27 -11.71 0.85
N ALA A 132 -0.86 -11.47 2.02
CA ALA A 132 -0.84 -12.28 3.22
C ALA A 132 -2.09 -12.04 4.06
N GLU A 133 -2.34 -12.86 5.07
CA GLU A 133 -3.48 -12.65 5.97
C GLU A 133 -3.32 -11.40 6.84
N TYR A 134 -2.08 -11.01 7.18
CA TYR A 134 -1.82 -9.83 8.02
C TYR A 134 -0.68 -8.99 7.46
N LEU A 135 -0.87 -7.67 7.54
CA LEU A 135 0.09 -6.65 7.14
C LEU A 135 0.55 -5.82 8.34
N LEU A 136 1.87 -5.65 8.49
CA LEU A 136 2.44 -4.68 9.41
C LEU A 136 2.60 -3.32 8.71
N THR A 137 2.02 -2.30 9.32
CA THR A 137 2.10 -0.91 8.84
C THR A 137 2.29 0.06 10.01
N SER A 138 2.08 1.34 9.78
CA SER A 138 2.18 2.38 10.81
C SER A 138 0.91 3.22 10.90
N ASP A 139 0.71 3.89 12.03
CA ASP A 139 -0.39 4.82 12.29
C ASP A 139 -0.52 5.91 11.22
N ARG A 140 0.61 6.41 10.71
CA ARG A 140 0.64 7.41 9.63
C ARG A 140 0.22 6.88 8.27
N ALA A 141 0.27 5.58 8.08
CA ALA A 141 -0.05 4.91 6.81
C ALA A 141 -1.46 4.31 6.79
N VAL A 142 -2.20 4.33 7.89
CA VAL A 142 -3.59 3.86 7.91
C VAL A 142 -4.57 5.02 7.87
N ILE A 143 -5.61 4.86 7.07
CA ILE A 143 -6.68 5.83 6.90
C ILE A 143 -7.99 5.13 7.26
N PRO A 144 -8.70 5.57 8.32
CA PRO A 144 -9.95 4.95 8.71
C PRO A 144 -11.01 5.12 7.63
N LEU A 145 -11.75 4.05 7.39
CA LEU A 145 -12.83 4.00 6.42
C LEU A 145 -14.18 4.28 7.11
N PRO A 146 -15.15 4.87 6.40
CA PRO A 146 -16.49 5.05 6.92
C PRO A 146 -17.16 3.70 7.21
N GLU A 147 -18.12 3.71 8.14
CA GLU A 147 -18.92 2.53 8.47
C GLU A 147 -19.60 1.97 7.20
N GLY A 148 -19.54 0.66 7.01
CA GLY A 148 -20.11 -0.01 5.85
C GLY A 148 -19.22 -0.02 4.60
N ALA A 149 -18.02 0.55 4.64
CA ALA A 149 -17.08 0.47 3.52
C ALA A 149 -16.71 -1.00 3.21
N ASP A 150 -16.64 -1.30 1.92
CA ASP A 150 -16.18 -2.59 1.42
C ASP A 150 -14.67 -2.52 1.16
N THR A 151 -13.89 -3.11 2.04
CA THR A 151 -12.43 -3.14 2.01
C THR A 151 -11.88 -3.82 0.77
N THR A 152 -12.56 -4.86 0.26
CA THR A 152 -12.13 -5.59 -0.94
C THR A 152 -12.22 -4.72 -2.20
N THR A 153 -13.27 -3.93 -2.31
CA THR A 153 -13.46 -3.01 -3.44
C THR A 153 -12.56 -1.79 -3.35
N ILE A 154 -12.23 -1.34 -2.12
CA ILE A 154 -11.49 -0.09 -1.92
C ILE A 154 -9.97 -0.28 -1.97
N ALA A 155 -9.45 -1.49 -1.74
CA ALA A 155 -8.02 -1.77 -1.66
C ALA A 155 -7.19 -1.21 -2.83
N PRO A 156 -7.59 -1.35 -4.12
CA PRO A 156 -6.81 -0.78 -5.24
C PRO A 156 -6.66 0.74 -5.20
N HIS A 157 -7.50 1.44 -4.45
CA HIS A 157 -7.41 2.90 -4.31
C HIS A 157 -6.24 3.33 -3.41
N ALA A 158 -5.63 2.40 -2.70
CA ALA A 158 -4.46 2.67 -1.85
C ALA A 158 -3.26 3.20 -2.67
N ASP A 159 -3.07 2.72 -3.90
CA ASP A 159 -2.04 3.22 -4.81
C ASP A 159 -2.63 3.77 -6.12
N ALA A 160 -3.32 2.98 -6.93
CA ALA A 160 -3.86 3.45 -8.21
C ALA A 160 -4.79 4.65 -8.02
N GLY A 161 -5.63 4.64 -6.97
CA GLY A 161 -6.55 5.73 -6.67
C GLY A 161 -5.84 7.02 -6.26
N ILE A 162 -4.90 6.96 -5.31
CA ILE A 162 -4.18 8.16 -4.86
C ILE A 162 -3.27 8.72 -5.94
N THR A 163 -2.64 7.85 -6.74
CA THR A 163 -1.81 8.24 -7.88
C THR A 163 -2.62 9.01 -8.91
N ALA A 164 -3.79 8.49 -9.26
CA ALA A 164 -4.74 9.15 -10.16
C ALA A 164 -5.24 10.49 -9.60
N TYR A 165 -5.65 10.51 -8.32
CA TYR A 165 -6.11 11.71 -7.65
C TYR A 165 -5.02 12.79 -7.62
N HIS A 166 -3.76 12.41 -7.30
CA HIS A 166 -2.64 13.34 -7.30
C HIS A 166 -2.42 13.97 -8.68
N ALA A 167 -2.44 13.16 -9.74
CA ALA A 167 -2.28 13.65 -11.13
C ALA A 167 -3.40 14.63 -11.51
N VAL A 168 -4.66 14.28 -11.23
CA VAL A 168 -5.81 15.15 -11.52
C VAL A 168 -5.75 16.43 -10.69
N LYS A 169 -5.47 16.35 -9.40
CA LYS A 169 -5.33 17.52 -8.52
C LYS A 169 -4.21 18.45 -8.95
N LYS A 170 -3.12 17.90 -9.48
CA LYS A 170 -2.01 18.71 -10.03
C LYS A 170 -2.42 19.39 -11.34
N ALA A 171 -3.06 18.65 -12.26
CA ALA A 171 -3.53 19.18 -13.54
C ALA A 171 -4.65 20.20 -13.36
N SER A 172 -5.54 20.05 -12.38
CA SER A 172 -6.67 20.95 -12.15
C SER A 172 -6.26 22.41 -11.86
N LYS A 173 -5.02 22.63 -11.42
CA LYS A 173 -4.49 23.99 -11.19
C LYS A 173 -4.24 24.76 -12.50
N GLU A 174 -4.11 24.04 -13.60
CA GLU A 174 -3.83 24.58 -14.93
C GLU A 174 -5.10 24.63 -15.82
N LEU A 175 -6.23 24.10 -15.32
CA LEU A 175 -7.49 24.00 -16.05
C LEU A 175 -8.49 25.06 -15.59
N ASN A 176 -9.23 25.64 -16.56
CA ASN A 176 -10.35 26.53 -16.29
C ASN A 176 -11.68 25.84 -16.60
N PRO A 177 -12.80 26.34 -16.06
CA PRO A 177 -14.12 25.82 -16.41
C PRO A 177 -14.36 25.83 -17.92
N GLY A 178 -14.66 24.67 -18.50
CA GLY A 178 -14.86 24.49 -19.93
C GLY A 178 -13.64 23.98 -20.71
N ASP A 179 -12.48 23.90 -20.09
CA ASP A 179 -11.30 23.28 -20.71
C ASP A 179 -11.49 21.75 -20.87
N THR A 180 -10.79 21.19 -21.85
CA THR A 180 -10.81 19.76 -22.11
C THR A 180 -9.53 19.12 -21.61
N ALA A 181 -9.66 18.11 -20.75
CA ALA A 181 -8.56 17.24 -20.34
C ALA A 181 -8.63 15.90 -21.11
N VAL A 182 -7.48 15.39 -21.51
CA VAL A 182 -7.36 14.10 -22.19
C VAL A 182 -6.55 13.15 -21.31
N VAL A 183 -7.14 12.00 -20.99
CA VAL A 183 -6.48 10.91 -20.27
C VAL A 183 -6.10 9.83 -21.28
N MET A 184 -4.80 9.51 -21.37
CA MET A 184 -4.30 8.45 -22.25
C MET A 184 -3.98 7.22 -21.42
N GLY A 185 -4.60 6.09 -21.80
CA GLY A 185 -4.45 4.80 -21.15
C GLY A 185 -5.77 4.26 -20.64
N VAL A 186 -5.78 2.95 -20.32
CA VAL A 186 -6.95 2.21 -19.80
C VAL A 186 -6.59 1.34 -18.60
N GLY A 187 -5.43 1.55 -17.97
CA GLY A 187 -5.04 0.89 -16.73
C GLY A 187 -5.78 1.46 -15.50
N GLY A 188 -5.60 0.82 -14.35
CA GLY A 188 -6.29 1.18 -13.11
C GLY A 188 -6.18 2.68 -12.74
N SER A 189 -4.98 3.27 -12.85
CA SER A 189 -4.78 4.70 -12.57
C SER A 189 -5.50 5.62 -13.58
N ALA A 190 -5.55 5.25 -14.87
CA ALA A 190 -6.25 6.03 -15.88
C ALA A 190 -7.79 5.97 -15.71
N ILE A 191 -8.33 4.80 -15.37
CA ILE A 191 -9.75 4.62 -15.06
C ILE A 191 -10.12 5.42 -13.80
N SER A 192 -9.30 5.33 -12.77
CA SER A 192 -9.49 6.10 -11.53
C SER A 192 -9.43 7.61 -11.78
N ALA A 193 -8.49 8.08 -12.62
CA ALA A 193 -8.38 9.50 -12.98
C ALA A 193 -9.62 10.03 -13.70
N SER A 194 -10.23 9.24 -14.58
CA SER A 194 -11.44 9.62 -15.32
C SER A 194 -12.69 9.75 -14.43
N SER A 195 -12.69 9.12 -13.26
CA SER A 195 -13.78 9.18 -12.29
C SER A 195 -13.63 10.30 -11.26
N VAL A 196 -12.48 10.99 -11.20
CA VAL A 196 -12.28 12.12 -10.30
C VAL A 196 -12.99 13.36 -10.85
N SER A 197 -13.98 13.87 -10.11
CA SER A 197 -14.65 15.13 -10.42
C SER A 197 -13.82 16.30 -9.92
N ILE A 198 -13.51 17.26 -10.81
CA ILE A 198 -12.91 18.55 -10.44
C ILE A 198 -14.07 19.48 -10.09
N GLN A 199 -14.19 19.85 -8.82
CA GLN A 199 -15.15 20.86 -8.33
C GLN A 199 -14.49 22.22 -8.18
#